data_6bd84af25e2438002241344cae1bca44
#
_entry.id   6bd84af25e2438002241344cae1bca44
#
_cell.length_a   1.000
_cell.length_b   1.000
_cell.length_c   1.000
_cell.angle_alpha   90.00
_cell.angle_beta   90.00
_cell.angle_gamma   90.00
#
_symmetry.space_group_name_H-M   'P 1'
#
loop_
_entity.id
_entity.type
_entity.pdbx_description
1 polymer ?
#
loop_
_entity_poly.entity_id
_entity_poly.type
_entity_poly.pdbx_seq_one_letter_code
_entity_poly.pdbx_strand_id
1 'polypeptide(L)'
;TIRIYHESNLIVIAQPNVAKDGTFVKSFYATGTKWKDEGIYTVRAQYTPTQIAETTFEFFSQAIETSASVFPVDIPNSGTFDVGYTIRGGEVKNIEMNQERYSLLVQTTMDTSGNLILKLPRGSFDAQKSSGTDENFIILVSKENTSAENFVQVQYEEIATSSDYRTIRITLEEGDKWVEVIGTYVIPEFGSIVFIILIVAISSAIIIS
;
A
#
# COMPACT_ATOMS: atom_id res chain seq x y z
N THR A 1 -18.44 -28.68 6.29
CA THR A 1 -18.97 -27.30 6.46
C THR A 1 -17.85 -26.36 6.88
N ILE A 2 -17.79 -25.17 6.28
CA ILE A 2 -16.94 -24.06 6.73
C ILE A 2 -17.83 -23.01 7.37
N ARG A 3 -17.40 -22.47 8.50
CA ARG A 3 -18.04 -21.34 9.17
C ARG A 3 -16.99 -20.29 9.47
N ILE A 4 -17.33 -19.00 9.26
CA ILE A 4 -16.49 -17.88 9.64
C ILE A 4 -17.22 -17.09 10.73
N TYR A 5 -16.52 -16.81 11.80
CA TYR A 5 -17.03 -16.06 12.95
C TYR A 5 -16.20 -14.79 13.16
N HIS A 6 -16.86 -13.72 13.56
CA HIS A 6 -16.24 -12.58 14.21
C HIS A 6 -16.75 -12.54 15.65
N GLU A 7 -15.86 -12.67 16.62
CA GLU A 7 -16.21 -12.94 18.00
C GLU A 7 -17.15 -14.18 18.12
N SER A 8 -18.38 -13.98 18.59
CA SER A 8 -19.41 -15.03 18.69
C SER A 8 -20.41 -15.01 17.53
N ASN A 9 -20.28 -14.05 16.59
CA ASN A 9 -21.24 -13.88 15.50
C ASN A 9 -20.87 -14.72 14.29
N LEU A 10 -21.83 -15.48 13.77
CA LEU A 10 -21.65 -16.22 12.52
C LEU A 10 -21.77 -15.25 11.32
N ILE A 11 -20.66 -15.10 10.60
CA ILE A 11 -20.56 -14.23 9.44
C ILE A 11 -20.90 -14.98 8.15
N VAL A 12 -20.27 -16.14 7.96
CA VAL A 12 -20.42 -16.97 6.75
C VAL A 12 -20.60 -18.44 7.13
N ILE A 13 -21.42 -19.14 6.36
CA ILE A 13 -21.48 -20.58 6.33
C ILE A 13 -21.42 -21.07 4.88
N ALA A 14 -20.62 -22.09 4.62
CA ALA A 14 -20.52 -22.70 3.31
C ALA A 14 -20.23 -24.20 3.37
N GLN A 15 -20.64 -24.89 2.31
CA GLN A 15 -20.34 -26.30 2.09
C GLN A 15 -19.50 -26.41 0.80
N PRO A 16 -18.17 -26.54 0.89
CA PRO A 16 -17.34 -26.77 -0.29
C PRO A 16 -17.49 -28.21 -0.77
N ASN A 17 -17.29 -28.42 -2.06
CA ASN A 17 -17.06 -29.76 -2.58
C ASN A 17 -15.63 -30.18 -2.22
N VAL A 18 -15.51 -31.39 -1.67
CA VAL A 18 -14.22 -31.98 -1.30
C VAL A 18 -13.75 -32.86 -2.44
N ALA A 19 -12.50 -32.67 -2.89
CA ALA A 19 -11.89 -33.50 -3.91
C ALA A 19 -11.60 -34.94 -3.41
N LYS A 20 -11.28 -35.86 -4.31
CA LYS A 20 -11.02 -37.27 -3.94
C LYS A 20 -9.83 -37.47 -3.02
N ASP A 21 -8.88 -36.54 -3.05
CA ASP A 21 -7.69 -36.51 -2.19
C ASP A 21 -7.94 -35.86 -0.81
N GLY A 22 -9.18 -35.44 -0.54
CA GLY A 22 -9.58 -34.79 0.71
C GLY A 22 -9.36 -33.28 0.75
N THR A 23 -8.81 -32.68 -0.32
CA THR A 23 -8.59 -31.23 -0.39
C THR A 23 -9.83 -30.47 -0.84
N PHE A 24 -9.93 -29.20 -0.47
CA PHE A 24 -10.95 -28.29 -0.97
C PHE A 24 -10.43 -26.85 -1.02
N VAL A 25 -11.04 -26.05 -1.90
CA VAL A 25 -10.85 -24.60 -1.98
C VAL A 25 -12.22 -23.93 -1.97
N LYS A 26 -12.37 -22.86 -1.23
CA LYS A 26 -13.58 -22.04 -1.21
C LYS A 26 -13.21 -20.56 -1.10
N SER A 27 -13.61 -19.78 -2.11
CA SER A 27 -13.46 -18.32 -2.08
C SER A 27 -14.68 -17.67 -1.46
N PHE A 28 -14.46 -16.60 -0.70
CA PHE A 28 -15.49 -15.76 -0.11
C PHE A 28 -15.22 -14.31 -0.47
N TYR A 29 -16.28 -13.56 -0.74
CA TYR A 29 -16.20 -12.11 -0.86
C TYR A 29 -16.58 -11.50 0.49
N ALA A 30 -15.64 -10.77 1.08
CA ALA A 30 -15.85 -10.08 2.34
C ALA A 30 -16.59 -8.75 2.12
N THR A 31 -17.87 -8.84 1.75
CA THR A 31 -18.73 -7.68 1.43
C THR A 31 -20.07 -7.79 2.15
N GLY A 32 -20.74 -6.63 2.30
CA GLY A 32 -22.07 -6.54 2.88
C GLY A 32 -22.07 -6.32 4.40
N THR A 33 -23.27 -6.26 4.97
CA THR A 33 -23.51 -5.79 6.36
C THR A 33 -22.91 -6.65 7.46
N LYS A 34 -22.49 -7.88 7.16
CA LYS A 34 -21.85 -8.78 8.13
C LYS A 34 -20.32 -8.62 8.19
N TRP A 35 -19.72 -7.98 7.18
CA TRP A 35 -18.29 -7.72 7.07
C TRP A 35 -17.98 -6.24 7.34
N LYS A 36 -18.49 -5.71 8.45
CA LYS A 36 -18.38 -4.30 8.82
C LYS A 36 -17.39 -4.04 9.95
N ASP A 37 -17.22 -5.02 10.81
CA ASP A 37 -16.39 -4.88 11.99
C ASP A 37 -14.99 -5.45 11.68
N GLU A 38 -13.96 -4.68 11.99
CA GLU A 38 -12.58 -5.08 11.80
C GLU A 38 -12.10 -5.94 12.97
N GLY A 39 -11.04 -6.71 12.72
CA GLY A 39 -10.43 -7.53 13.74
C GLY A 39 -10.25 -8.99 13.35
N ILE A 40 -10.09 -9.84 14.34
CA ILE A 40 -9.77 -11.25 14.14
C ILE A 40 -11.05 -12.05 13.87
N TYR A 41 -11.06 -12.72 12.73
CA TYR A 41 -12.09 -13.64 12.30
C TYR A 41 -11.60 -15.07 12.44
N THR A 42 -12.43 -15.96 12.99
CA THR A 42 -12.14 -17.39 13.14
C THR A 42 -12.80 -18.17 12.02
N VAL A 43 -12.01 -18.96 11.30
CA VAL A 43 -12.49 -19.93 10.31
C VAL A 43 -12.51 -21.30 10.96
N ARG A 44 -13.69 -21.92 11.03
CA ARG A 44 -13.90 -23.27 11.52
C ARG A 44 -14.31 -24.19 10.38
N ALA A 45 -13.48 -25.17 10.06
CA ALA A 45 -13.80 -26.25 9.14
C ALA A 45 -14.23 -27.48 9.92
N GLN A 46 -15.42 -28.00 9.63
CA GLN A 46 -15.96 -29.17 10.29
C GLN A 46 -16.35 -30.23 9.25
N TYR A 47 -15.74 -31.41 9.33
CA TYR A 47 -16.04 -32.55 8.48
C TYR A 47 -17.05 -33.52 9.17
N THR A 48 -16.78 -33.93 10.39
CA THR A 48 -17.69 -34.73 11.24
C THR A 48 -17.98 -33.98 12.55
N PRO A 49 -18.88 -34.46 13.41
CA PRO A 49 -19.11 -33.80 14.70
C PRO A 49 -17.85 -33.66 15.57
N THR A 50 -16.85 -34.55 15.38
CA THR A 50 -15.63 -34.59 16.19
C THR A 50 -14.39 -34.13 15.45
N GLN A 51 -14.43 -33.96 14.12
CA GLN A 51 -13.30 -33.50 13.29
C GLN A 51 -13.50 -32.04 12.93
N ILE A 52 -12.85 -31.19 13.71
CA ILE A 52 -12.90 -29.74 13.59
C ILE A 52 -11.46 -29.22 13.48
N ALA A 53 -11.23 -28.31 12.53
CA ALA A 53 -10.02 -27.53 12.41
C ALA A 53 -10.37 -26.04 12.46
N GLU A 54 -9.54 -25.25 13.12
CA GLU A 54 -9.73 -23.82 13.25
C GLU A 54 -8.45 -23.06 12.85
N THR A 55 -8.64 -21.90 12.26
CA THR A 55 -7.60 -20.92 12.01
C THR A 55 -8.20 -19.52 12.09
N THR A 56 -7.36 -18.51 12.13
CA THR A 56 -7.80 -17.11 12.19
C THR A 56 -7.18 -16.31 11.07
N PHE A 57 -7.83 -15.22 10.69
CA PHE A 57 -7.29 -14.16 9.86
C PHE A 57 -7.77 -12.81 10.39
N GLU A 58 -7.03 -11.77 10.11
CA GLU A 58 -7.42 -10.41 10.43
C GLU A 58 -8.15 -9.79 9.24
N PHE A 59 -9.32 -9.21 9.48
CA PHE A 59 -10.11 -8.52 8.48
C PHE A 59 -10.07 -7.03 8.72
N PHE A 60 -9.73 -6.30 7.67
CA PHE A 60 -9.80 -4.85 7.64
C PHE A 60 -10.87 -4.45 6.63
N SER A 61 -11.85 -3.66 7.04
CA SER A 61 -12.86 -3.18 6.11
C SER A 61 -12.22 -2.21 5.11
N GLN A 62 -12.45 -2.42 3.84
CA GLN A 62 -11.99 -1.48 2.80
C GLN A 62 -12.80 -0.17 2.78
N ALA A 63 -13.58 0.14 3.80
CA ALA A 63 -14.26 1.44 3.94
C ALA A 63 -13.28 2.61 4.16
N ILE A 64 -12.11 2.55 3.53
CA ILE A 64 -11.01 3.50 3.69
C ILE A 64 -10.96 4.51 2.54
N GLU A 65 -11.75 4.31 1.48
CA GLU A 65 -11.68 5.21 0.32
C GLU A 65 -12.42 6.55 0.49
N THR A 66 -13.16 6.76 1.59
CA THR A 66 -13.95 7.98 1.77
C THR A 66 -13.23 9.12 2.48
N SER A 67 -11.99 8.94 2.93
CA SER A 67 -11.18 10.01 3.50
C SER A 67 -9.67 9.79 3.32
N ALA A 68 -9.25 9.38 2.12
CA ALA A 68 -7.84 9.42 1.78
C ALA A 68 -7.38 10.87 1.82
N SER A 69 -6.48 11.18 2.73
CA SER A 69 -5.79 12.45 2.73
C SER A 69 -4.79 12.48 1.59
N VAL A 70 -4.47 13.67 1.11
CA VAL A 70 -3.48 13.88 0.06
C VAL A 70 -2.36 14.72 0.66
N PHE A 71 -1.13 14.31 0.41
CA PHE A 71 0.07 15.05 0.81
C PHE A 71 0.84 15.48 -0.44
N PRO A 72 1.02 16.80 -0.69
CA PRO A 72 1.85 17.28 -1.78
C PRO A 72 3.33 17.07 -1.43
N VAL A 73 4.02 16.28 -2.24
CA VAL A 73 5.45 15.98 -2.08
C VAL A 73 6.25 16.82 -3.05
N ASP A 74 7.21 17.58 -2.55
CA ASP A 74 8.11 18.41 -3.37
C ASP A 74 9.22 17.56 -3.97
N ILE A 75 9.43 17.70 -5.28
CA ILE A 75 10.59 17.17 -5.99
C ILE A 75 11.56 18.32 -6.20
N PRO A 76 12.72 18.36 -5.53
CA PRO A 76 13.65 19.46 -5.63
C PRO A 76 13.95 19.84 -7.10
N ASN A 77 13.71 21.09 -7.45
CA ASN A 77 13.86 21.67 -8.80
C ASN A 77 12.93 21.12 -9.89
N SER A 78 11.86 20.38 -9.54
CA SER A 78 11.04 19.68 -10.55
C SER A 78 9.53 19.77 -10.31
N GLY A 79 9.08 20.44 -9.24
CA GLY A 79 7.65 20.60 -8.92
C GLY A 79 7.17 19.68 -7.81
N THR A 80 5.87 19.43 -7.75
CA THR A 80 5.23 18.63 -6.70
C THR A 80 4.38 17.53 -7.31
N PHE A 81 4.16 16.46 -6.56
CA PHE A 81 3.17 15.45 -6.88
C PHE A 81 2.40 15.03 -5.63
N ASP A 82 1.20 14.52 -5.82
CA ASP A 82 0.31 14.16 -4.73
C ASP A 82 0.45 12.70 -4.34
N VAL A 83 0.71 12.42 -3.06
CA VAL A 83 0.64 11.10 -2.47
C VAL A 83 -0.66 10.98 -1.68
N GLY A 84 -1.55 10.09 -2.11
CA GLY A 84 -2.73 9.74 -1.33
C GLY A 84 -2.32 8.85 -0.16
N TYR A 85 -2.88 9.09 1.03
CA TYR A 85 -2.61 8.24 2.18
C TYR A 85 -3.80 8.08 3.11
N THR A 86 -3.79 6.97 3.84
CA THR A 86 -4.65 6.72 5.00
C THR A 86 -3.79 6.09 6.07
N ILE A 87 -3.97 6.51 7.33
CA ILE A 87 -3.26 5.94 8.46
C ILE A 87 -4.25 5.58 9.56
N ARG A 88 -3.98 4.46 10.26
CA ARG A 88 -4.69 4.03 11.46
C ARG A 88 -3.70 3.83 12.59
N GLY A 89 -4.14 4.14 13.79
CA GLY A 89 -3.31 4.03 14.99
C GLY A 89 -2.37 5.21 15.22
N GLY A 90 -2.43 6.23 14.35
CA GLY A 90 -1.56 7.40 14.42
C GLY A 90 -1.88 8.47 13.39
N GLU A 91 -0.90 9.30 13.06
CA GLU A 91 -1.01 10.36 12.06
C GLU A 91 0.28 10.47 11.21
N VAL A 92 0.12 10.94 9.97
CA VAL A 92 1.23 11.34 9.09
C VAL A 92 1.56 12.80 9.37
N LYS A 93 2.80 13.09 9.70
CA LYS A 93 3.31 14.43 9.96
C LYS A 93 3.91 15.09 8.73
N ASN A 94 4.63 14.29 7.93
CA ASN A 94 5.34 14.79 6.77
C ASN A 94 5.59 13.66 5.76
N ILE A 95 5.73 14.00 4.47
CA ILE A 95 6.20 13.11 3.42
C ILE A 95 7.23 13.87 2.60
N GLU A 96 8.44 13.36 2.52
CA GLU A 96 9.55 13.98 1.79
C GLU A 96 10.11 13.02 0.75
N MET A 97 10.60 13.58 -0.37
CA MET A 97 11.30 12.85 -1.41
C MET A 97 12.81 12.92 -1.20
N ASN A 98 13.47 11.77 -1.19
CA ASN A 98 14.91 11.66 -1.30
C ASN A 98 15.27 11.16 -2.71
N GLN A 99 15.71 12.09 -3.57
CA GLN A 99 16.06 11.78 -4.96
C GLN A 99 17.30 10.89 -5.09
N GLU A 100 18.29 11.05 -4.20
CA GLU A 100 19.53 10.26 -4.24
C GLU A 100 19.29 8.77 -3.95
N ARG A 101 18.28 8.49 -3.13
CA ARG A 101 17.89 7.13 -2.74
C ARG A 101 16.68 6.61 -3.49
N TYR A 102 16.06 7.41 -4.34
CA TYR A 102 14.77 7.10 -4.98
C TYR A 102 13.72 6.68 -3.95
N SER A 103 13.59 7.43 -2.85
CA SER A 103 12.73 7.04 -1.77
C SER A 103 11.80 8.15 -1.29
N LEU A 104 10.64 7.75 -0.77
CA LEU A 104 9.73 8.59 0.01
C LEU A 104 9.97 8.32 1.50
N LEU A 105 10.26 9.36 2.25
CA LEU A 105 10.40 9.31 3.69
C LEU A 105 9.13 9.87 4.33
N VAL A 106 8.35 9.02 4.99
CA VAL A 106 7.11 9.37 5.67
C VAL A 106 7.37 9.47 7.16
N GLN A 107 7.12 10.64 7.72
CA GLN A 107 7.16 10.84 9.17
C GLN A 107 5.77 10.58 9.76
N THR A 108 5.73 9.71 10.74
CA THR A 108 4.50 9.31 11.43
C THR A 108 4.59 9.52 12.93
N THR A 109 3.45 9.50 13.60
CA THR A 109 3.33 9.28 15.03
C THR A 109 2.34 8.14 15.23
N MET A 110 2.81 7.01 15.73
CA MET A 110 1.96 5.85 16.00
C MET A 110 1.69 5.73 17.51
N ASP A 111 0.46 6.03 17.90
CA ASP A 111 -0.01 5.94 19.29
C ASP A 111 -0.42 4.51 19.66
N THR A 112 -0.81 3.74 18.67
CA THR A 112 -1.13 2.30 18.76
C THR A 112 -0.67 1.59 17.50
N SER A 113 -0.61 0.27 17.52
CA SER A 113 -0.37 -0.51 16.29
C SER A 113 -1.49 -0.29 15.29
N GLY A 114 -1.14 -0.23 14.01
CA GLY A 114 -2.08 0.06 12.94
C GLY A 114 -1.49 -0.17 11.57
N ASN A 115 -1.92 0.61 10.59
CA ASN A 115 -1.38 0.53 9.23
C ASN A 115 -1.33 1.89 8.55
N LEU A 116 -0.39 2.03 7.63
CA LEU A 116 -0.27 3.12 6.68
C LEU A 116 -0.57 2.58 5.29
N ILE A 117 -1.52 3.20 4.60
CA ILE A 117 -1.81 2.94 3.19
C ILE A 117 -1.30 4.13 2.40
N LEU A 118 -0.54 3.87 1.35
CA LEU A 118 -0.01 4.88 0.43
C LEU A 118 -0.50 4.58 -0.98
N LYS A 119 -1.07 5.58 -1.64
CA LYS A 119 -1.41 5.57 -3.06
C LYS A 119 -0.34 6.34 -3.82
N LEU A 120 0.55 5.61 -4.48
CA LEU A 120 1.77 6.12 -5.11
C LEU A 120 1.53 6.34 -6.60
N PRO A 121 1.67 7.58 -7.12
CA PRO A 121 1.48 7.86 -8.54
C PRO A 121 2.67 7.35 -9.36
N ARG A 122 2.42 6.41 -10.27
CA ARG A 122 3.46 5.74 -11.09
C ARG A 122 4.22 6.71 -12.00
N GLY A 123 3.58 7.79 -12.43
CA GLY A 123 4.23 8.82 -13.23
C GLY A 123 5.29 9.62 -12.49
N SER A 124 5.27 9.64 -11.15
CA SER A 124 6.19 10.43 -10.34
C SER A 124 7.11 9.57 -9.47
N PHE A 125 6.61 8.44 -8.98
CA PHE A 125 7.35 7.54 -8.10
C PHE A 125 6.90 6.09 -8.30
N ASP A 126 7.83 5.18 -8.64
CA ASP A 126 7.52 3.75 -8.82
C ASP A 126 8.75 2.87 -8.59
N ALA A 127 8.53 1.55 -8.59
CA ALA A 127 9.55 0.53 -8.62
C ALA A 127 9.36 -0.35 -9.86
N GLN A 128 10.28 -0.27 -10.81
CA GLN A 128 10.26 -1.02 -12.06
C GLN A 128 11.64 -1.57 -12.39
N LYS A 129 11.66 -2.74 -13.02
CA LYS A 129 12.86 -3.31 -13.64
C LYS A 129 13.22 -2.53 -14.90
N SER A 130 14.45 -2.66 -15.37
CA SER A 130 14.88 -2.08 -16.64
C SER A 130 14.07 -2.55 -17.86
N SER A 131 13.36 -3.69 -17.72
CA SER A 131 12.41 -4.22 -18.72
C SER A 131 11.06 -3.47 -18.74
N GLY A 132 10.80 -2.56 -17.80
CA GLY A 132 9.51 -1.88 -17.63
C GLY A 132 8.46 -2.70 -16.87
N THR A 133 8.82 -3.87 -16.35
CA THR A 133 7.92 -4.65 -15.48
C THR A 133 8.06 -4.21 -14.02
N ASP A 134 6.99 -4.34 -13.27
CA ASP A 134 6.96 -3.95 -11.86
C ASP A 134 8.02 -4.70 -11.04
N GLU A 135 8.64 -3.97 -10.12
CA GLU A 135 9.53 -4.47 -9.09
C GLU A 135 8.89 -4.22 -7.72
N ASN A 136 9.34 -4.94 -6.70
CA ASN A 136 8.89 -4.69 -5.34
C ASN A 136 9.53 -3.42 -4.78
N PHE A 137 8.74 -2.66 -4.03
CA PHE A 137 9.31 -1.62 -3.16
C PHE A 137 10.09 -2.26 -2.01
N ILE A 138 11.07 -1.55 -1.49
CA ILE A 138 11.70 -1.90 -0.21
C ILE A 138 11.12 -0.94 0.83
N ILE A 139 10.56 -1.51 1.91
CA ILE A 139 9.97 -0.73 3.00
C ILE A 139 10.84 -0.87 4.23
N LEU A 140 11.27 0.27 4.76
CA LEU A 140 12.08 0.36 5.97
C LEU A 140 11.32 1.17 7.02
N VAL A 141 11.35 0.73 8.29
CA VAL A 141 10.67 1.40 9.41
C VAL A 141 11.65 1.65 10.53
N SER A 142 11.54 2.81 11.19
CA SER A 142 12.34 3.17 12.35
C SER A 142 11.50 3.82 13.45
N LYS A 143 11.77 3.45 14.71
CA LYS A 143 11.16 4.06 15.91
C LYS A 143 11.94 5.25 16.45
N GLU A 144 13.17 5.46 16.01
CA GLU A 144 14.08 6.45 16.59
C GLU A 144 14.26 7.67 15.68
N ASN A 145 15.13 7.57 14.70
CA ASN A 145 15.52 8.64 13.82
C ASN A 145 15.82 8.10 12.41
N THR A 146 16.32 8.94 11.53
CA THR A 146 16.59 8.61 10.11
C THR A 146 17.98 8.04 9.85
N SER A 147 18.77 7.68 10.89
CA SER A 147 20.04 6.99 10.71
C SER A 147 19.83 5.58 10.16
N ALA A 148 20.63 5.19 9.17
CA ALA A 148 20.44 3.95 8.43
C ALA A 148 20.44 2.69 9.32
N GLU A 149 21.22 2.69 10.40
CA GLU A 149 21.30 1.59 11.36
C GLU A 149 20.01 1.36 12.17
N ASN A 150 19.12 2.35 12.23
CA ASN A 150 17.87 2.28 12.99
C ASN A 150 16.69 1.77 12.15
N PHE A 151 16.89 1.62 10.86
CA PHE A 151 15.85 1.12 9.97
C PHE A 151 15.82 -0.40 9.89
N VAL A 152 14.63 -0.96 10.00
CA VAL A 152 14.36 -2.39 9.86
C VAL A 152 13.46 -2.59 8.63
N GLN A 153 13.84 -3.54 7.76
CA GLN A 153 13.00 -3.88 6.61
C GLN A 153 11.77 -4.65 7.07
N VAL A 154 10.62 -4.21 6.58
CA VAL A 154 9.31 -4.84 6.84
C VAL A 154 8.66 -5.28 5.53
N GLN A 155 7.71 -6.21 5.63
CA GLN A 155 6.88 -6.60 4.50
C GLN A 155 5.74 -5.61 4.30
N TYR A 156 5.24 -5.53 3.09
CA TYR A 156 4.06 -4.75 2.74
C TYR A 156 3.11 -5.61 1.89
N GLU A 157 1.88 -5.17 1.79
CA GLU A 157 0.87 -5.75 0.91
C GLU A 157 0.56 -4.75 -0.21
N GLU A 158 0.62 -5.17 -1.46
CA GLU A 158 0.13 -4.39 -2.57
C GLU A 158 -1.36 -4.67 -2.76
N ILE A 159 -2.21 -3.71 -2.34
CA ILE A 159 -3.67 -3.89 -2.29
C ILE A 159 -4.37 -3.50 -3.58
N ALA A 160 -3.75 -2.66 -4.41
CA ALA A 160 -4.25 -2.31 -5.73
C ALA A 160 -3.12 -1.84 -6.65
N THR A 161 -3.23 -2.19 -7.94
CA THR A 161 -2.31 -1.76 -9.01
C THR A 161 -3.10 -1.39 -10.25
N SER A 162 -2.78 -0.23 -10.83
CA SER A 162 -3.31 0.25 -12.10
C SER A 162 -2.20 0.81 -12.98
N SER A 163 -2.53 1.38 -14.15
CA SER A 163 -1.59 2.13 -14.99
C SER A 163 -1.05 3.39 -14.30
N ASP A 164 -1.84 4.00 -13.42
CA ASP A 164 -1.57 5.32 -12.87
C ASP A 164 -1.06 5.30 -11.44
N TYR A 165 -1.43 4.27 -10.66
CA TYR A 165 -1.14 4.18 -9.24
C TYR A 165 -0.80 2.76 -8.80
N ARG A 166 0.06 2.67 -7.78
CA ARG A 166 0.21 1.49 -6.93
C ARG A 166 -0.22 1.85 -5.51
N THR A 167 -1.04 1.01 -4.91
CA THR A 167 -1.51 1.22 -3.53
C THR A 167 -0.96 0.12 -2.65
N ILE A 168 -0.18 0.52 -1.66
CA ILE A 168 0.49 -0.39 -0.74
C ILE A 168 -0.01 -0.18 0.68
N ARG A 169 -0.07 -1.27 1.46
CA ARG A 169 -0.37 -1.28 2.89
C ARG A 169 0.85 -1.72 3.66
N ILE A 170 1.21 -0.95 4.67
CA ILE A 170 2.35 -1.19 5.57
C ILE A 170 1.79 -1.32 6.99
N THR A 171 2.04 -2.44 7.66
CA THR A 171 1.70 -2.61 9.07
C THR A 171 2.72 -1.89 9.91
N LEU A 172 2.26 -1.06 10.85
CA LEU A 172 3.07 -0.28 11.77
C LEU A 172 2.76 -0.65 13.22
N GLU A 173 3.77 -0.57 14.06
CA GLU A 173 3.65 -0.79 15.50
C GLU A 173 3.58 0.53 16.25
N GLU A 174 3.14 0.47 17.51
CA GLU A 174 3.23 1.59 18.43
C GLU A 174 4.66 2.12 18.52
N GLY A 175 4.82 3.43 18.40
CA GLY A 175 6.10 4.13 18.45
C GLY A 175 6.87 4.20 17.14
N ASP A 176 6.37 3.61 16.03
CA ASP A 176 6.98 3.79 14.71
C ASP A 176 6.88 5.26 14.28
N LYS A 177 8.01 5.85 13.87
CA LYS A 177 8.13 7.28 13.56
C LYS A 177 8.49 7.56 12.11
N TRP A 178 9.19 6.64 11.46
CA TRP A 178 9.69 6.86 10.12
C TRP A 178 9.43 5.63 9.26
N VAL A 179 8.88 5.87 8.08
CA VAL A 179 8.69 4.84 7.06
C VAL A 179 9.39 5.33 5.80
N GLU A 180 10.37 4.59 5.32
CA GLU A 180 11.03 4.86 4.04
C GLU A 180 10.55 3.84 3.01
N VAL A 181 9.96 4.34 1.92
CA VAL A 181 9.55 3.54 0.76
C VAL A 181 10.55 3.79 -0.34
N ILE A 182 11.33 2.77 -0.71
CA ILE A 182 12.37 2.87 -1.73
C ILE A 182 11.82 2.27 -3.04
N GLY A 183 11.84 3.07 -4.09
CA GLY A 183 11.53 2.67 -5.46
C GLY A 183 12.79 2.48 -6.31
N THR A 184 12.62 2.51 -7.61
CA THR A 184 13.74 2.39 -8.58
C THR A 184 13.90 3.66 -9.42
N TYR A 185 12.90 4.54 -9.45
CA TYR A 185 13.00 5.82 -10.12
C TYR A 185 12.04 6.85 -9.55
N VAL A 186 12.39 8.10 -9.77
CA VAL A 186 11.57 9.29 -9.58
C VAL A 186 11.61 10.07 -10.88
N ILE A 187 10.48 10.28 -11.52
CA ILE A 187 10.39 11.12 -12.71
C ILE A 187 10.02 12.52 -12.25
N PRO A 188 10.87 13.53 -12.49
CA PRO A 188 10.44 14.91 -12.42
C PRO A 188 9.33 15.12 -13.46
N GLU A 189 8.16 15.60 -13.08
CA GLU A 189 7.24 16.15 -14.06
C GLU A 189 7.92 17.37 -14.71
N PHE A 190 8.58 17.16 -15.84
CA PHE A 190 8.89 18.25 -16.73
C PHE A 190 7.56 18.76 -17.29
N GLY A 191 6.98 19.73 -16.60
CA GLY A 191 5.72 20.29 -17.00
C GLY A 191 5.74 20.70 -18.48
N SER A 192 4.58 20.76 -19.10
CA SER A 192 4.30 21.13 -20.50
C SER A 192 5.11 22.33 -21.02
N ILE A 193 5.64 23.16 -20.13
CA ILE A 193 6.51 24.32 -20.40
C ILE A 193 7.84 23.90 -21.06
N VAL A 194 8.47 22.79 -20.64
CA VAL A 194 9.74 22.33 -21.24
C VAL A 194 9.52 21.85 -22.66
N PHE A 195 8.41 21.18 -22.95
CA PHE A 195 8.03 20.80 -24.31
C PHE A 195 7.78 22.03 -25.19
N ILE A 196 7.12 23.06 -24.67
CA ILE A 196 6.88 24.32 -25.40
C ILE A 196 8.18 25.04 -25.68
N ILE A 197 9.09 25.13 -24.71
CA ILE A 197 10.41 25.75 -24.89
C ILE A 197 11.23 24.99 -25.94
N LEU A 198 11.23 23.67 -25.92
CA LEU A 198 11.94 22.84 -26.88
C LEU A 198 11.38 23.02 -28.31
N ILE A 199 10.06 23.05 -28.47
CA ILE A 199 9.39 23.29 -29.76
C ILE A 199 9.73 24.68 -30.28
N VAL A 200 9.70 25.72 -29.45
CA VAL A 200 10.06 27.10 -29.84
C VAL A 200 11.53 27.18 -30.22
N ALA A 201 12.44 26.53 -29.48
CA ALA A 201 13.87 26.53 -29.78
C ALA A 201 14.15 25.84 -31.13
N ILE A 202 13.53 24.68 -31.40
CA ILE A 202 13.68 23.96 -32.68
C ILE A 202 13.11 24.79 -33.85
N SER A 203 11.92 25.38 -33.66
CA SER A 203 11.30 26.23 -34.70
C SER A 203 12.14 27.44 -35.02
N SER A 204 12.76 28.08 -34.03
CA SER A 204 13.65 29.22 -34.22
C SER A 204 14.93 28.85 -34.97
N ALA A 205 15.49 27.67 -34.72
CA ALA A 205 16.68 27.17 -35.42
C ALA A 205 16.42 26.87 -36.91
N ILE A 206 15.21 26.43 -37.26
CA ILE A 206 14.83 26.16 -38.67
C ILE A 206 14.59 27.44 -39.47
N ILE A 207 14.13 28.53 -38.84
CA ILE A 207 13.85 29.80 -39.52
C ILE A 207 15.13 30.57 -39.83
N ILE A 208 16.22 30.35 -39.12
CA ILE A 208 17.51 31.03 -39.27
C ILE A 208 18.45 30.29 -40.26
N SER A 209 18.08 29.09 -40.66
CA SER A 209 18.82 28.23 -41.58
C SER A 209 18.31 28.37 -43.01
#